data_6f9070432ea816f3a3aceede0ea7e094
#
_entry.id   6f9070432ea816f3a3aceede0ea7e094
#
_cell.length_a   1.000
_cell.length_b   1.000
_cell.length_c   1.000
_cell.angle_alpha   90.00
_cell.angle_beta   90.00
_cell.angle_gamma   90.00
#
_symmetry.space_group_name_H-M   'P 1'
#
loop_
_entity.id
_entity.type
_entity.pdbx_description
1 polymer ?
#
loop_
_entity_poly.entity_id
_entity_poly.type
_entity_poly.pdbx_seq_one_letter_code
_entity_poly.pdbx_strand_id
1 'polypeptide(L)'
;VREYNADDFAALVEMYKTFEPKRVAQGLPPPDVPRIAHWLDQLQQKSRSLIALDGKRIVGHAILCPISDTSVEYTIFIHQDFRELRLGTALTRLDLQFAAEMGFQQVYLTTELANYAAMSLYRKIGFRVTSSSGDECEMKIDIADFLSSLACAA
;
A
#
# COMPACT_ATOMS: atom_id res chain seq x y z
N VAL A 1 -8.26 2.54 -11.04
CA VAL A 1 -8.16 1.98 -9.69
C VAL A 1 -9.52 1.50 -9.23
N ARG A 2 -9.57 0.34 -8.64
CA ARG A 2 -10.77 -0.23 -8.02
C ARG A 2 -10.40 -1.21 -6.90
N GLU A 3 -11.38 -1.62 -6.13
CA GLU A 3 -11.20 -2.67 -5.14
C GLU A 3 -10.86 -4.01 -5.81
N TYR A 4 -9.95 -4.75 -5.19
CA TYR A 4 -9.59 -6.12 -5.57
C TYR A 4 -10.77 -7.06 -5.32
N ASN A 5 -10.94 -8.04 -6.20
CA ASN A 5 -11.85 -9.16 -5.99
C ASN A 5 -11.18 -10.51 -6.35
N ALA A 6 -11.82 -11.61 -6.01
CA ALA A 6 -11.25 -12.94 -6.19
C ALA A 6 -10.87 -13.28 -7.65
N ASP A 7 -11.57 -12.71 -8.62
CA ASP A 7 -11.27 -12.93 -10.04
C ASP A 7 -9.94 -12.29 -10.48
N ASP A 8 -9.41 -11.37 -9.68
CA ASP A 8 -8.14 -10.70 -9.94
C ASP A 8 -6.92 -11.51 -9.50
N PHE A 9 -7.11 -12.62 -8.79
CA PHE A 9 -6.01 -13.36 -8.16
C PHE A 9 -4.91 -13.75 -9.17
N ALA A 10 -5.28 -14.33 -10.29
CA ALA A 10 -4.31 -14.75 -11.31
C ALA A 10 -3.53 -13.56 -11.89
N ALA A 11 -4.21 -12.44 -12.17
CA ALA A 11 -3.57 -11.22 -12.67
C ALA A 11 -2.65 -10.58 -11.62
N LEU A 12 -3.01 -10.67 -10.34
CA LEU A 12 -2.18 -10.16 -9.24
C LEU A 12 -0.93 -11.03 -9.06
N VAL A 13 -1.05 -12.36 -9.17
CA VAL A 13 0.12 -13.27 -9.18
C VAL A 13 1.07 -12.90 -10.33
N GLU A 14 0.54 -12.63 -11.53
CA GLU A 14 1.37 -12.21 -12.67
C GLU A 14 2.12 -10.90 -12.41
N MET A 15 1.49 -9.91 -11.78
CA MET A 15 2.19 -8.68 -11.38
C MET A 15 3.39 -9.01 -10.48
N TYR A 16 3.19 -9.84 -9.47
CA TYR A 16 4.25 -10.16 -8.50
C TYR A 16 5.33 -11.09 -9.06
N LYS A 17 5.06 -11.90 -10.08
CA LYS A 17 6.08 -12.70 -10.77
C LYS A 17 7.19 -11.84 -11.35
N THR A 18 6.84 -10.71 -11.92
CA THR A 18 7.77 -9.78 -12.60
C THR A 18 8.13 -8.56 -11.76
N PHE A 19 7.58 -8.44 -10.55
CA PHE A 19 7.83 -7.33 -9.63
C PHE A 19 9.26 -7.37 -9.08
N GLU A 20 9.90 -6.20 -9.04
CA GLU A 20 11.23 -6.01 -8.43
C GLU A 20 11.22 -4.80 -7.48
N PRO A 21 11.99 -4.81 -6.39
CA PRO A 21 12.85 -5.91 -5.93
C PRO A 21 12.08 -7.01 -5.19
N LYS A 22 12.58 -8.26 -5.30
CA LYS A 22 12.15 -9.37 -4.45
C LYS A 22 13.21 -9.65 -3.40
N ARG A 23 12.80 -9.81 -2.16
CA ARG A 23 13.72 -10.15 -1.08
C ARG A 23 13.12 -11.20 -0.15
N VAL A 24 13.99 -11.92 0.54
CA VAL A 24 13.63 -12.81 1.64
C VAL A 24 13.27 -12.03 2.91
N ALA A 25 13.52 -10.72 2.94
CA ALA A 25 13.24 -9.84 4.07
C ALA A 25 11.75 -9.49 4.20
N GLN A 26 11.32 -9.19 5.43
CA GLN A 26 9.96 -8.76 5.73
C GLN A 26 9.55 -7.53 4.90
N GLY A 27 8.28 -7.50 4.49
CA GLY A 27 7.68 -6.37 3.79
C GLY A 27 7.87 -6.34 2.27
N LEU A 28 8.54 -7.32 1.68
CA LEU A 28 8.69 -7.46 0.23
C LEU A 28 8.04 -8.75 -0.30
N PRO A 29 7.62 -8.77 -1.57
CA PRO A 29 7.01 -9.95 -2.15
C PRO A 29 7.95 -11.16 -2.13
N PRO A 30 7.41 -12.38 -1.93
CA PRO A 30 8.20 -13.60 -1.98
C PRO A 30 8.90 -13.82 -3.33
N PRO A 31 10.00 -14.60 -3.36
CA PRO A 31 10.82 -14.70 -4.57
C PRO A 31 10.26 -15.62 -5.66
N ASP A 32 9.35 -16.53 -5.35
CA ASP A 32 8.84 -17.53 -6.29
C ASP A 32 7.31 -17.62 -6.31
N VAL A 33 6.76 -18.15 -7.41
CA VAL A 33 5.32 -18.21 -7.65
C VAL A 33 4.52 -18.96 -6.58
N PRO A 34 4.93 -20.16 -6.11
CA PRO A 34 4.18 -20.85 -5.06
C PRO A 34 4.08 -20.04 -3.77
N ARG A 35 5.17 -19.37 -3.37
CA ARG A 35 5.18 -18.51 -2.17
C ARG A 35 4.38 -17.23 -2.39
N ILE A 36 4.42 -16.64 -3.57
CA ILE A 36 3.59 -15.48 -3.93
C ILE A 36 2.11 -15.85 -3.80
N ALA A 37 1.68 -16.94 -4.41
CA ALA A 37 0.29 -17.39 -4.37
C ALA A 37 -0.18 -17.66 -2.93
N HIS A 38 0.62 -18.35 -2.14
CA HIS A 38 0.31 -18.61 -0.73
C HIS A 38 0.25 -17.32 0.10
N TRP A 39 1.21 -16.42 -0.07
CA TRP A 39 1.24 -15.13 0.60
C TRP A 39 0.00 -14.29 0.27
N LEU A 40 -0.37 -14.20 -1.00
CA LEU A 40 -1.56 -13.46 -1.42
C LEU A 40 -2.85 -14.08 -0.86
N ASP A 41 -2.95 -15.39 -0.85
CA ASP A 41 -4.11 -16.09 -0.27
C ASP A 41 -4.26 -15.77 1.23
N GLN A 42 -3.16 -15.82 1.98
CA GLN A 42 -3.14 -15.44 3.40
C GLN A 42 -3.52 -13.97 3.60
N LEU A 43 -3.01 -13.09 2.74
CA LEU A 43 -3.23 -11.66 2.82
C LEU A 43 -4.69 -11.31 2.57
N GLN A 44 -5.34 -11.91 1.57
CA GLN A 44 -6.73 -11.66 1.23
C GLN A 44 -7.71 -12.02 2.35
N GLN A 45 -7.35 -12.97 3.20
CA GLN A 45 -8.18 -13.35 4.35
C GLN A 45 -8.21 -12.29 5.45
N LYS A 46 -7.21 -11.41 5.51
CA LYS A 46 -6.98 -10.47 6.62
C LYS A 46 -7.02 -9.00 6.22
N SER A 47 -7.10 -8.72 4.93
CA SER A 47 -6.96 -7.36 4.41
C SER A 47 -8.00 -7.02 3.36
N ARG A 48 -8.14 -5.73 3.12
CA ARG A 48 -8.84 -5.17 1.95
C ARG A 48 -7.81 -4.46 1.10
N SER A 49 -8.01 -4.46 -0.21
CA SER A 49 -7.02 -3.85 -1.10
C SER A 49 -7.63 -3.20 -2.33
N LEU A 50 -6.90 -2.19 -2.84
CA LEU A 50 -7.14 -1.56 -4.12
C LEU A 50 -6.09 -2.01 -5.12
N ILE A 51 -6.50 -2.15 -6.37
CA ILE A 51 -5.61 -2.44 -7.49
C ILE A 51 -5.64 -1.31 -8.52
N ALA A 52 -4.48 -1.01 -9.07
CA ALA A 52 -4.34 -0.12 -10.22
C ALA A 52 -4.13 -0.95 -11.48
N LEU A 53 -4.85 -0.61 -12.53
CA LEU A 53 -4.88 -1.34 -13.80
C LEU A 53 -4.36 -0.47 -14.94
N ASP A 54 -3.55 -1.07 -15.80
CA ASP A 54 -3.26 -0.59 -17.15
C ASP A 54 -3.88 -1.60 -18.13
N GLY A 55 -5.03 -1.24 -18.72
CA GLY A 55 -5.86 -2.20 -19.44
C GLY A 55 -6.30 -3.35 -18.52
N LYS A 56 -5.88 -4.56 -18.84
CA LYS A 56 -6.16 -5.76 -18.03
C LYS A 56 -5.01 -6.14 -17.08
N ARG A 57 -3.87 -5.45 -17.16
CA ARG A 57 -2.70 -5.72 -16.35
C ARG A 57 -2.80 -4.98 -15.02
N ILE A 58 -2.60 -5.68 -13.91
CA ILE A 58 -2.42 -5.05 -12.60
C ILE A 58 -1.00 -4.49 -12.52
N VAL A 59 -0.88 -3.23 -12.14
CA VAL A 59 0.39 -2.49 -12.08
C VAL A 59 0.64 -1.86 -10.71
N GLY A 60 -0.35 -1.89 -9.84
CA GLY A 60 -0.26 -1.41 -8.46
C GLY A 60 -1.20 -2.16 -7.54
N HIS A 61 -0.78 -2.35 -6.29
CA HIS A 61 -1.55 -3.03 -5.26
C HIS A 61 -1.34 -2.29 -3.94
N ALA A 62 -2.40 -1.73 -3.39
CA ALA A 62 -2.42 -1.05 -2.10
C ALA A 62 -3.28 -1.86 -1.13
N ILE A 63 -2.78 -2.09 0.08
CA ILE A 63 -3.31 -3.07 1.01
C ILE A 63 -3.58 -2.39 2.35
N LEU A 64 -4.77 -2.61 2.89
CA LEU A 64 -5.18 -2.21 4.23
C LEU A 64 -5.38 -3.45 5.09
N CYS A 65 -4.50 -3.64 6.07
CA CYS A 65 -4.55 -4.75 7.01
C CYS A 65 -4.96 -4.24 8.40
N PRO A 66 -6.17 -4.54 8.89
CA PRO A 66 -6.61 -4.06 10.19
C PRO A 66 -5.69 -4.48 11.33
N ILE A 67 -5.33 -3.53 12.19
CA ILE A 67 -4.57 -3.75 13.44
C ILE A 67 -5.54 -3.80 14.61
N SER A 68 -6.57 -2.95 14.57
CA SER A 68 -7.62 -2.83 15.58
C SER A 68 -8.92 -2.35 14.91
N ASP A 69 -9.95 -2.10 15.69
CA ASP A 69 -11.22 -1.55 15.18
C ASP A 69 -11.06 -0.13 14.61
N THR A 70 -10.03 0.60 15.01
CA THR A 70 -9.81 2.01 14.62
C THR A 70 -8.55 2.25 13.79
N SER A 71 -7.64 1.28 13.74
CA SER A 71 -6.32 1.41 13.12
C SER A 71 -6.06 0.34 12.08
N VAL A 72 -5.39 0.74 11.01
CA VAL A 72 -5.06 -0.13 9.89
C VAL A 72 -3.61 0.09 9.45
N GLU A 73 -2.92 -0.98 9.08
CA GLU A 73 -1.61 -0.92 8.45
C GLU A 73 -1.77 -0.84 6.94
N TYR A 74 -1.03 0.07 6.34
CA TYR A 74 -1.00 0.33 4.90
C TYR A 74 0.29 -0.18 4.28
N THR A 75 0.16 -0.87 3.14
CA THR A 75 1.29 -1.31 2.32
C THR A 75 0.97 -1.07 0.85
N ILE A 76 1.95 -0.63 0.07
CA ILE A 76 1.78 -0.40 -1.36
C ILE A 76 2.92 -1.01 -2.16
N PHE A 77 2.57 -1.59 -3.30
CA PHE A 77 3.50 -2.08 -4.31
C PHE A 77 3.13 -1.50 -5.66
N ILE A 78 4.07 -0.83 -6.31
CA ILE A 78 3.94 -0.35 -7.68
C ILE A 78 4.96 -1.09 -8.54
N HIS A 79 4.50 -1.74 -9.61
CA HIS A 79 5.38 -2.42 -10.54
C HIS A 79 6.42 -1.45 -11.09
N GLN A 80 7.67 -1.89 -11.20
CA GLN A 80 8.82 -1.03 -11.54
C GLN A 80 8.65 -0.27 -12.86
N ASP A 81 7.94 -0.83 -13.84
CA ASP A 81 7.70 -0.18 -15.13
C ASP A 81 6.73 1.01 -15.04
N PHE A 82 6.05 1.16 -13.89
CA PHE A 82 5.02 2.18 -13.64
C PHE A 82 5.37 3.12 -12.48
N ARG A 83 6.59 3.04 -11.97
CA ARG A 83 7.10 3.98 -10.95
C ARG A 83 7.35 5.35 -11.59
N GLU A 84 7.42 6.38 -10.74
CA GLU A 84 7.65 7.78 -11.16
C GLU A 84 6.51 8.41 -12.00
N LEU A 85 5.42 7.69 -12.24
CA LEU A 85 4.24 8.18 -12.95
C LEU A 85 3.16 8.77 -12.00
N ARG A 86 3.52 9.13 -10.77
CA ARG A 86 2.61 9.62 -9.72
C ARG A 86 1.53 8.62 -9.30
N LEU A 87 1.60 7.38 -9.78
CA LEU A 87 0.63 6.34 -9.46
C LEU A 87 0.62 6.03 -7.96
N GLY A 88 1.80 5.98 -7.33
CA GLY A 88 1.93 5.77 -5.88
C GLY A 88 1.17 6.81 -5.07
N THR A 89 1.29 8.10 -5.41
CA THR A 89 0.56 9.18 -4.74
C THR A 89 -0.95 9.05 -4.93
N ALA A 90 -1.40 8.79 -6.15
CA ALA A 90 -2.82 8.64 -6.45
C ALA A 90 -3.43 7.44 -5.72
N LEU A 91 -2.75 6.28 -5.78
CA LEU A 91 -3.21 5.06 -5.14
C LEU A 91 -3.23 5.19 -3.61
N THR A 92 -2.20 5.82 -3.01
CA THR A 92 -2.18 6.07 -1.57
C THR A 92 -3.35 6.96 -1.13
N ARG A 93 -3.63 8.03 -1.85
CA ARG A 93 -4.77 8.91 -1.51
C ARG A 93 -6.11 8.19 -1.62
N LEU A 94 -6.31 7.40 -2.65
CA LEU A 94 -7.53 6.61 -2.83
C LEU A 94 -7.68 5.56 -1.72
N ASP A 95 -6.58 4.93 -1.30
CA ASP A 95 -6.62 3.95 -0.23
C ASP A 95 -6.89 4.57 1.13
N LEU A 96 -6.41 5.80 1.38
CA LEU A 96 -6.78 6.57 2.58
C LEU A 96 -8.27 6.95 2.60
N GLN A 97 -8.85 7.31 1.46
CA GLN A 97 -10.29 7.52 1.33
C GLN A 97 -11.05 6.22 1.59
N PHE A 98 -10.58 5.11 1.05
CA PHE A 98 -11.16 3.79 1.29
C PHE A 98 -11.08 3.40 2.76
N ALA A 99 -9.96 3.66 3.45
CA ALA A 99 -9.83 3.46 4.89
C ALA A 99 -10.85 4.30 5.69
N ALA A 100 -11.08 5.55 5.27
CA ALA A 100 -12.10 6.41 5.87
C ALA A 100 -13.51 5.85 5.71
N GLU A 101 -13.86 5.36 4.51
CA GLU A 101 -15.15 4.72 4.22
C GLU A 101 -15.37 3.46 5.04
N MET A 102 -14.30 2.72 5.34
CA MET A 102 -14.32 1.54 6.21
C MET A 102 -14.43 1.89 7.71
N GLY A 103 -14.33 3.16 8.09
CA GLY A 103 -14.46 3.64 9.46
C GLY A 103 -13.15 3.66 10.26
N PHE A 104 -11.99 3.47 9.64
CA PHE A 104 -10.71 3.61 10.31
C PHE A 104 -10.39 5.06 10.62
N GLN A 105 -9.71 5.28 11.74
CA GLN A 105 -9.32 6.62 12.21
C GLN A 105 -7.83 6.89 12.00
N GLN A 106 -7.00 5.84 12.01
CA GLN A 106 -5.55 5.94 11.94
C GLN A 106 -4.98 4.94 10.94
N VAL A 107 -4.05 5.40 10.14
CA VAL A 107 -3.32 4.56 9.18
C VAL A 107 -1.84 4.60 9.49
N TYR A 108 -1.25 3.44 9.67
CA TYR A 108 0.18 3.23 9.92
C TYR A 108 0.85 2.61 8.72
N LEU A 109 2.11 2.89 8.54
CA LEU A 109 2.98 2.21 7.58
C LEU A 109 4.39 2.07 8.14
N THR A 110 5.13 1.10 7.63
CA THR A 110 6.57 0.96 7.87
C THR A 110 7.30 1.07 6.54
N THR A 111 8.40 1.81 6.53
CA THR A 111 9.23 1.97 5.34
C THR A 111 10.71 2.05 5.72
N GLU A 112 11.59 1.72 4.79
CA GLU A 112 13.02 1.88 4.97
C GLU A 112 13.40 3.37 4.96
N LEU A 113 14.25 3.80 5.89
CA LEU A 113 14.78 5.17 5.95
C LEU A 113 15.50 5.58 4.66
N ALA A 114 16.16 4.63 4.00
CA ALA A 114 16.84 4.85 2.73
C ALA A 114 15.90 4.97 1.52
N ASN A 115 14.62 4.65 1.67
CA ASN A 115 13.63 4.81 0.60
C ASN A 115 13.12 6.27 0.57
N TYR A 116 13.98 7.17 0.11
CA TYR A 116 13.70 8.62 0.09
C TYR A 116 12.47 8.98 -0.75
N ALA A 117 12.22 8.26 -1.84
CA ALA A 117 11.05 8.49 -2.69
C ALA A 117 9.75 8.21 -1.93
N ALA A 118 9.67 7.08 -1.24
CA ALA A 118 8.52 6.71 -0.41
C ALA A 118 8.36 7.68 0.77
N MET A 119 9.45 7.97 1.48
CA MET A 119 9.45 8.92 2.61
C MET A 119 8.93 10.30 2.18
N SER A 120 9.38 10.81 1.03
CA SER A 120 8.92 12.09 0.49
C SER A 120 7.44 12.05 0.13
N LEU A 121 6.99 10.98 -0.52
CA LEU A 121 5.59 10.77 -0.89
C LEU A 121 4.69 10.79 0.35
N TYR A 122 5.01 10.00 1.36
CA TYR A 122 4.20 9.89 2.57
C TYR A 122 4.14 11.21 3.35
N ARG A 123 5.27 11.92 3.50
CA ARG A 123 5.31 13.24 4.14
C ARG A 123 4.45 14.27 3.41
N LYS A 124 4.47 14.28 2.08
CA LYS A 124 3.63 15.18 1.27
C LYS A 124 2.13 14.92 1.45
N ILE A 125 1.75 13.66 1.68
CA ILE A 125 0.35 13.30 1.95
C ILE A 125 -0.07 13.69 3.36
N GLY A 126 0.87 13.74 4.31
CA GLY A 126 0.64 14.14 5.69
C GLY A 126 1.01 13.10 6.74
N PHE A 127 1.63 11.99 6.33
CA PHE A 127 2.19 11.02 7.28
C PHE A 127 3.34 11.63 8.07
N ARG A 128 3.44 11.28 9.34
CA ARG A 128 4.50 11.69 10.26
C ARG A 128 5.21 10.48 10.84
N VAL A 129 6.52 10.58 11.04
CA VAL A 129 7.31 9.54 11.70
C VAL A 129 6.89 9.45 13.16
N THR A 130 6.55 8.26 13.62
CA THR A 130 6.20 7.97 15.02
C THR A 130 7.31 7.25 15.76
N SER A 131 8.09 6.41 15.08
CA SER A 131 9.24 5.72 15.64
C SER A 131 10.20 5.31 14.54
N SER A 132 11.45 5.04 14.92
CA SER A 132 12.44 4.45 14.03
C SER A 132 13.27 3.41 14.79
N SER A 133 13.63 2.33 14.11
CA SER A 133 14.44 1.25 14.64
C SER A 133 15.28 0.64 13.53
N GLY A 134 16.62 0.70 13.69
CA GLY A 134 17.54 0.27 12.65
C GLY A 134 17.35 1.07 11.36
N ASP A 135 17.15 0.38 10.28
CA ASP A 135 16.99 0.96 8.94
C ASP A 135 15.54 1.30 8.57
N GLU A 136 14.61 1.04 9.48
CA GLU A 136 13.16 1.22 9.24
C GLU A 136 12.58 2.34 10.11
N CYS A 137 11.51 2.96 9.61
CA CYS A 137 10.68 3.85 10.42
C CYS A 137 9.20 3.53 10.24
N GLU A 138 8.46 3.74 11.32
CA GLU A 138 7.00 3.76 11.31
C GLU A 138 6.51 5.18 11.07
N MET A 139 5.49 5.30 10.23
CA MET A 139 4.79 6.56 9.99
C MET A 139 3.30 6.37 10.24
N LYS A 140 2.63 7.46 10.57
CA LYS A 140 1.20 7.50 10.87
C LYS A 140 0.54 8.72 10.25
N ILE A 141 -0.73 8.56 9.84
CA ILE A 141 -1.63 9.66 9.52
C ILE A 141 -2.97 9.45 10.23
N ASP A 142 -3.54 10.54 10.76
CA ASP A 142 -4.92 10.54 11.23
C ASP A 142 -5.84 10.82 10.03
N ILE A 143 -6.86 10.01 9.85
CA ILE A 143 -7.81 10.13 8.73
C ILE A 143 -8.53 11.49 8.76
N ALA A 144 -8.87 11.99 9.95
CA ALA A 144 -9.50 13.31 10.09
C ALA A 144 -8.62 14.43 9.52
N ASP A 145 -7.31 14.38 9.78
CA ASP A 145 -6.33 15.36 9.24
C ASP A 145 -6.22 15.24 7.72
N PHE A 146 -6.19 14.02 7.21
CA PHE A 146 -6.16 13.77 5.76
C PHE A 146 -7.40 14.34 5.07
N LEU A 147 -8.60 14.06 5.59
CA LEU A 147 -9.85 14.56 5.02
C LEU A 147 -9.93 16.10 5.08
N SER A 148 -9.44 16.71 6.17
CA SER A 148 -9.35 18.17 6.30
C SER A 148 -8.40 18.77 5.26
N SER A 149 -7.28 18.12 4.95
CA SER A 149 -6.35 18.56 3.91
C SER A 149 -6.96 18.53 2.51
N LEU A 150 -7.82 17.58 2.21
CA LEU A 150 -8.55 17.51 0.94
C LEU A 150 -9.55 18.66 0.82
N ALA A 151 -10.26 18.99 1.89
CA ALA A 151 -11.22 20.11 1.91
C ALA A 151 -10.53 21.47 1.71
N CYS A 152 -9.30 21.67 2.24
CA CYS A 152 -8.52 22.89 2.05
C CYS A 152 -7.91 23.02 0.64
N ALA A 153 -7.74 21.92 -0.08
CA ALA A 153 -7.18 21.90 -1.44
C ALA A 153 -8.22 22.09 -2.55
N ALA A 154 -9.49 22.11 -2.19
CA ALA A 154 -10.61 22.29 -3.13
C ALA A 154 -10.86 23.77 -3.47
#